data_a8017ee72f3fc58bb019b459449b326f
#
_entry.id   a8017ee72f3fc58bb019b459449b326f
#
_cell.length_a   1.000
_cell.length_b   1.000
_cell.length_c   1.000
_cell.angle_alpha   90.00
_cell.angle_beta   90.00
_cell.angle_gamma   90.00
#
_symmetry.space_group_name_H-M   'P 1'
#
loop_
_entity.id
_entity.type
_entity.pdbx_description
1 polymer ?
#
loop_
_entity_poly.entity_id
_entity_poly.type
_entity_poly.pdbx_seq_one_letter_code
_entity_poly.pdbx_strand_id
1 'polypeptide(L)'
;MMGKLTCDLGNAYQKPGVSIHNGSLLFWLYHRSVDEYPHANLAQNLVDTVAYIDDAIAPLETARMDTVKAPIIQRELALAAMMMKHGAQRGLLMLSDSSVHAQLLLTEFNRIHEEFQHVWLARNRPGGLPDSLARLDKSRALYLNGST
;
A
#
# COMPACT_ATOMS: atom_id res chain seq x y z
N MET A 1 15.79 14.42 8.26
CA MET A 1 14.56 14.35 7.46
C MET A 1 14.21 12.93 7.03
N MET A 2 15.05 12.23 6.27
CA MET A 2 14.79 10.83 5.82
C MET A 2 14.52 9.84 6.97
N GLY A 3 15.30 9.88 8.06
CA GLY A 3 15.10 8.98 9.19
C GLY A 3 13.71 9.10 9.86
N LYS A 4 13.18 10.33 9.95
CA LYS A 4 11.82 10.53 10.46
C LYS A 4 10.79 9.98 9.49
N LEU A 5 10.92 10.27 8.18
CA LEU A 5 10.02 9.76 7.15
C LEU A 5 9.94 8.23 7.15
N THR A 6 11.08 7.55 7.16
CA THR A 6 11.13 6.08 7.18
C THR A 6 10.54 5.50 8.47
N CYS A 7 10.77 6.17 9.61
CA CYS A 7 10.18 5.77 10.89
C CYS A 7 8.66 5.93 10.88
N ASP A 8 8.16 7.09 10.44
CA ASP A 8 6.73 7.36 10.38
C ASP A 8 6.04 6.40 9.42
N LEU A 9 6.59 6.20 8.22
CA LEU A 9 6.04 5.27 7.24
C LEU A 9 6.07 3.82 7.77
N GLY A 10 7.15 3.42 8.46
CA GLY A 10 7.26 2.12 9.11
C GLY A 10 6.21 1.89 10.21
N ASN A 11 5.72 2.95 10.85
CA ASN A 11 4.70 2.87 11.91
C ASN A 11 3.25 2.90 11.38
N ALA A 12 3.04 3.07 10.07
CA ALA A 12 1.70 3.12 9.47
C ALA A 12 0.86 1.86 9.75
N TYR A 13 1.51 0.69 9.92
CA TYR A 13 0.82 -0.57 10.21
C TYR A 13 0.00 -0.56 11.51
N GLN A 14 0.32 0.34 12.45
CA GLN A 14 -0.38 0.46 13.74
C GLN A 14 -1.68 1.26 13.62
N LYS A 15 -1.82 2.10 12.60
CA LYS A 15 -2.93 3.06 12.48
C LYS A 15 -4.30 2.41 12.31
N PRO A 16 -4.47 1.27 11.62
CA PRO A 16 -5.76 0.59 11.56
C PRO A 16 -6.29 0.10 12.91
N GLY A 17 -5.45 0.05 13.95
CA GLY A 17 -5.86 -0.40 15.28
C GLY A 17 -6.04 -1.91 15.43
N VAL A 18 -5.74 -2.68 14.38
CA VAL A 18 -5.84 -4.15 14.36
C VAL A 18 -4.44 -4.75 14.47
N SER A 19 -4.20 -5.54 15.52
CA SER A 19 -2.94 -6.26 15.69
C SER A 19 -2.97 -7.59 14.95
N ILE A 20 -1.98 -7.81 14.10
CA ILE A 20 -1.84 -9.05 13.33
C ILE A 20 -0.47 -9.66 13.64
N HIS A 21 -0.48 -10.92 14.06
CA HIS A 21 0.76 -11.63 14.35
C HIS A 21 1.60 -11.78 13.07
N ASN A 22 2.86 -11.33 13.12
CA ASN A 22 3.82 -11.37 12.02
C ASN A 22 3.31 -10.74 10.70
N GLY A 23 2.51 -9.69 10.79
CA GLY A 23 1.98 -9.05 9.61
C GLY A 23 1.38 -7.68 9.86
N SER A 24 0.82 -7.11 8.82
CA SER A 24 0.10 -5.84 8.83
C SER A 24 -1.28 -6.03 8.21
N LEU A 25 -2.31 -5.38 8.79
CA LEU A 25 -3.63 -5.37 8.17
C LEU A 25 -3.56 -4.82 6.74
N LEU A 26 -2.76 -3.78 6.49
CA LEU A 26 -2.62 -3.18 5.16
C LEU A 26 -2.14 -4.18 4.10
N PHE A 27 -1.27 -5.13 4.48
CA PHE A 27 -0.85 -6.23 3.60
C PHE A 27 -1.96 -7.29 3.45
N TRP A 28 -2.61 -7.70 4.55
CA TRP A 28 -3.64 -8.73 4.49
C TRP A 28 -4.87 -8.32 3.71
N LEU A 29 -5.21 -7.03 3.70
CA LEU A 29 -6.31 -6.50 2.89
C LEU A 29 -6.11 -6.66 1.38
N TYR A 30 -4.91 -6.99 0.89
CA TYR A 30 -4.71 -7.43 -0.51
C TYR A 30 -5.25 -8.84 -0.79
N HIS A 31 -5.36 -9.68 0.25
CA HIS A 31 -5.57 -11.13 0.06
C HIS A 31 -6.80 -11.65 0.78
N ARG A 32 -7.36 -10.89 1.71
CA ARG A 32 -8.43 -11.31 2.61
C ARG A 32 -9.57 -10.31 2.67
N SER A 33 -10.74 -10.79 3.11
CA SER A 33 -11.87 -9.91 3.41
C SER A 33 -11.62 -9.10 4.67
N VAL A 34 -12.12 -7.88 4.67
CA VAL A 34 -12.12 -7.01 5.85
C VAL A 34 -12.93 -7.60 7.01
N ASP A 35 -13.93 -8.42 6.71
CA ASP A 35 -14.78 -9.07 7.70
C ASP A 35 -14.02 -10.05 8.61
N GLU A 36 -12.85 -10.51 8.18
CA GLU A 36 -11.97 -11.34 9.01
C GLU A 36 -11.31 -10.56 10.17
N TYR A 37 -11.43 -9.22 10.15
CA TYR A 37 -10.77 -8.32 11.09
C TYR A 37 -11.77 -7.34 11.74
N PRO A 38 -12.80 -7.84 12.47
CA PRO A 38 -13.82 -6.98 13.04
C PRO A 38 -13.23 -6.01 14.05
N HIS A 39 -13.48 -4.71 13.84
CA HIS A 39 -13.07 -3.65 14.73
C HIS A 39 -14.09 -2.49 14.65
N ALA A 40 -14.54 -2.01 15.80
CA ALA A 40 -15.65 -1.04 15.88
C ALA A 40 -15.46 0.24 15.05
N ASN A 41 -14.22 0.70 14.93
CA ASN A 41 -13.89 1.96 14.24
C ASN A 41 -13.03 1.72 12.99
N LEU A 42 -13.09 0.52 12.39
CA LEU A 42 -12.14 0.16 11.34
C LEU A 42 -12.22 1.10 10.12
N ALA A 43 -13.41 1.48 9.68
CA ALA A 43 -13.57 2.40 8.55
C ALA A 43 -12.85 3.74 8.80
N GLN A 44 -13.12 4.37 9.95
CA GLN A 44 -12.48 5.64 10.30
C GLN A 44 -10.97 5.47 10.46
N ASN A 45 -10.51 4.39 11.10
CA ASN A 45 -9.08 4.12 11.26
C ASN A 45 -8.37 3.92 9.90
N LEU A 46 -9.04 3.34 8.90
CA LEU A 46 -8.47 3.21 7.56
C LEU A 46 -8.40 4.56 6.84
N VAL A 47 -9.41 5.43 6.99
CA VAL A 47 -9.37 6.82 6.49
C VAL A 47 -8.19 7.57 7.11
N ASP A 48 -8.06 7.51 8.44
CA ASP A 48 -6.97 8.17 9.17
C ASP A 48 -5.60 7.58 8.80
N THR A 49 -5.55 6.28 8.48
CA THR A 49 -4.34 5.62 8.00
C THR A 49 -3.89 6.17 6.65
N VAL A 50 -4.81 6.39 5.72
CA VAL A 50 -4.49 7.01 4.41
C VAL A 50 -3.91 8.40 4.61
N ALA A 51 -4.58 9.25 5.40
CA ALA A 51 -4.10 10.59 5.70
C ALA A 51 -2.72 10.58 6.39
N TYR A 52 -2.51 9.69 7.35
CA TYR A 52 -1.22 9.52 8.01
C TYR A 52 -0.09 9.15 7.04
N ILE A 53 -0.36 8.23 6.08
CA ILE A 53 0.64 7.83 5.09
C ILE A 53 0.96 9.01 4.15
N ASP A 54 -0.03 9.79 3.75
CA ASP A 54 0.16 10.97 2.92
C ASP A 54 1.05 12.01 3.62
N ASP A 55 0.81 12.27 4.89
CA ASP A 55 1.62 13.17 5.70
C ASP A 55 3.05 12.64 5.90
N ALA A 56 3.19 11.32 6.14
CA ALA A 56 4.48 10.69 6.34
C ALA A 56 5.37 10.72 5.10
N ILE A 57 4.78 10.57 3.89
CA ILE A 57 5.52 10.53 2.63
C ILE A 57 5.74 11.90 2.00
N ALA A 58 4.94 12.92 2.36
CA ALA A 58 5.02 14.27 1.78
C ALA A 58 6.45 14.86 1.74
N PRO A 59 7.30 14.70 2.78
CA PRO A 59 8.66 15.20 2.74
C PRO A 59 9.57 14.54 1.70
N LEU A 60 9.17 13.41 1.08
CA LEU A 60 10.00 12.64 0.16
C LEU A 60 10.40 13.46 -1.08
N GLU A 61 9.52 14.31 -1.58
CA GLU A 61 9.77 15.13 -2.78
C GLU A 61 10.95 16.11 -2.58
N THR A 62 11.11 16.60 -1.37
CA THR A 62 12.17 17.55 -1.01
C THR A 62 13.35 16.91 -0.27
N ALA A 63 13.23 15.62 0.04
CA ALA A 63 14.25 14.88 0.77
C ALA A 63 15.52 14.72 -0.05
N ARG A 64 16.65 15.13 0.50
CA ARG A 64 17.96 14.95 -0.10
C ARG A 64 18.70 13.81 0.59
N MET A 65 19.31 12.97 -0.21
CA MET A 65 20.19 11.89 0.24
C MET A 65 21.51 12.02 -0.51
N ASP A 66 22.60 12.00 0.26
CA ASP A 66 23.95 12.04 -0.29
C ASP A 66 24.40 10.61 -0.67
N THR A 67 23.80 10.08 -1.71
CA THR A 67 24.14 8.77 -2.27
C THR A 67 23.69 8.66 -3.73
N VAL A 68 24.50 7.97 -4.52
CA VAL A 68 24.15 7.63 -5.92
C VAL A 68 22.88 6.77 -6.04
N LYS A 69 22.48 6.13 -4.95
CA LYS A 69 21.27 5.30 -4.89
C LYS A 69 20.02 6.08 -4.47
N ALA A 70 20.11 7.39 -4.24
CA ALA A 70 18.98 8.20 -3.81
C ALA A 70 17.72 8.02 -4.68
N PRO A 71 17.80 8.05 -6.02
CA PRO A 71 16.61 7.90 -6.86
C PRO A 71 15.86 6.58 -6.65
N ILE A 72 16.58 5.47 -6.53
CA ILE A 72 15.92 4.17 -6.33
C ILE A 72 15.34 4.05 -4.91
N ILE A 73 16.01 4.59 -3.90
CA ILE A 73 15.49 4.60 -2.52
C ILE A 73 14.21 5.45 -2.44
N GLN A 74 14.15 6.59 -3.11
CA GLN A 74 12.95 7.42 -3.17
C GLN A 74 11.79 6.66 -3.83
N ARG A 75 12.04 5.95 -4.93
CA ARG A 75 11.02 5.13 -5.60
C ARG A 75 10.53 3.98 -4.72
N GLU A 76 11.43 3.32 -4.01
CA GLU A 76 11.07 2.24 -3.07
C GLU A 76 10.14 2.74 -1.97
N LEU A 77 10.43 3.91 -1.39
CA LEU A 77 9.60 4.51 -0.34
C LEU A 77 8.25 4.99 -0.88
N ALA A 78 8.23 5.60 -2.06
CA ALA A 78 6.99 6.00 -2.74
C ALA A 78 6.12 4.79 -3.05
N LEU A 79 6.71 3.71 -3.58
CA LEU A 79 5.99 2.46 -3.85
C LEU A 79 5.43 1.84 -2.57
N ALA A 80 6.21 1.79 -1.49
CA ALA A 80 5.75 1.28 -0.20
C ALA A 80 4.55 2.07 0.33
N ALA A 81 4.60 3.41 0.25
CA ALA A 81 3.47 4.26 0.63
C ALA A 81 2.23 4.00 -0.25
N MET A 82 2.41 3.94 -1.57
CA MET A 82 1.32 3.61 -2.50
C MET A 82 0.67 2.26 -2.17
N MET A 83 1.48 1.23 -1.93
CA MET A 83 0.97 -0.11 -1.59
C MET A 83 0.20 -0.11 -0.27
N MET A 84 0.70 0.58 0.76
CA MET A 84 0.00 0.65 2.05
C MET A 84 -1.33 1.42 1.94
N LYS A 85 -1.35 2.55 1.24
CA LYS A 85 -2.58 3.31 0.98
C LYS A 85 -3.60 2.48 0.22
N HIS A 86 -3.16 1.81 -0.83
CA HIS A 86 -4.01 0.93 -1.62
C HIS A 86 -4.64 -0.18 -0.78
N GLY A 87 -3.88 -0.80 0.14
CA GLY A 87 -4.42 -1.77 1.09
C GLY A 87 -5.52 -1.19 1.97
N ALA A 88 -5.32 0.03 2.52
CA ALA A 88 -6.32 0.73 3.32
C ALA A 88 -7.58 1.06 2.51
N GLN A 89 -7.42 1.63 1.31
CA GLN A 89 -8.54 1.99 0.42
C GLN A 89 -9.31 0.74 -0.06
N ARG A 90 -8.62 -0.38 -0.28
CA ARG A 90 -9.27 -1.65 -0.58
C ARG A 90 -10.14 -2.14 0.59
N GLY A 91 -9.67 -1.96 1.82
CA GLY A 91 -10.46 -2.21 3.01
C GLY A 91 -11.73 -1.34 3.07
N LEU A 92 -11.60 -0.05 2.77
CA LEU A 92 -12.73 0.88 2.70
C LEU A 92 -13.74 0.48 1.61
N LEU A 93 -13.26 0.08 0.43
CA LEU A 93 -14.15 -0.43 -0.63
C LEU A 93 -14.95 -1.66 -0.15
N MET A 94 -14.31 -2.61 0.54
CA MET A 94 -15.00 -3.78 1.10
C MET A 94 -16.00 -3.42 2.20
N LEU A 95 -15.77 -2.32 2.93
CA LEU A 95 -16.73 -1.76 3.91
C LEU A 95 -17.84 -0.92 3.25
N SER A 96 -17.90 -0.91 1.91
CA SER A 96 -18.89 -0.12 1.15
C SER A 96 -18.80 1.39 1.37
N ASP A 97 -17.59 1.90 1.61
CA ASP A 97 -17.35 3.34 1.70
C ASP A 97 -17.55 3.99 0.31
N SER A 98 -18.54 4.85 0.20
CA SER A 98 -18.92 5.52 -1.05
C SER A 98 -17.85 6.48 -1.60
N SER A 99 -16.86 6.84 -0.79
CA SER A 99 -15.73 7.67 -1.24
C SER A 99 -14.70 6.91 -2.07
N VAL A 100 -14.75 5.58 -2.06
CA VAL A 100 -13.80 4.71 -2.76
C VAL A 100 -14.48 4.00 -3.94
N HIS A 101 -13.88 4.14 -5.12
CA HIS A 101 -14.38 3.55 -6.36
C HIS A 101 -13.47 2.45 -6.87
N ALA A 102 -14.02 1.27 -7.16
CA ALA A 102 -13.27 0.12 -7.66
C ALA A 102 -12.44 0.43 -8.93
N GLN A 103 -12.98 1.24 -9.85
CA GLN A 103 -12.26 1.62 -11.07
C GLN A 103 -11.02 2.48 -10.79
N LEU A 104 -11.08 3.39 -9.82
CA LEU A 104 -9.91 4.17 -9.42
C LEU A 104 -8.86 3.28 -8.76
N LEU A 105 -9.28 2.33 -7.92
CA LEU A 105 -8.36 1.37 -7.32
C LEU A 105 -7.72 0.45 -8.36
N LEU A 106 -8.46 0.04 -9.39
CA LEU A 106 -7.89 -0.74 -10.49
C LEU A 106 -6.81 0.05 -11.24
N THR A 107 -7.04 1.33 -11.49
CA THR A 107 -6.06 2.21 -12.13
C THR A 107 -4.80 2.37 -11.26
N GLU A 108 -4.98 2.60 -9.96
CA GLU A 108 -3.88 2.69 -9.01
C GLU A 108 -3.12 1.36 -8.89
N PHE A 109 -3.84 0.23 -8.85
CA PHE A 109 -3.25 -1.10 -8.83
C PHE A 109 -2.33 -1.35 -10.04
N ASN A 110 -2.77 -0.99 -11.25
CA ASN A 110 -1.94 -1.12 -12.44
C ASN A 110 -0.64 -0.31 -12.33
N ARG A 111 -0.72 0.91 -11.79
CA ARG A 111 0.46 1.74 -11.53
C ARG A 111 1.39 1.10 -10.49
N ILE A 112 0.84 0.56 -9.40
CA ILE A 112 1.62 -0.18 -8.38
C ILE A 112 2.33 -1.38 -9.03
N HIS A 113 1.62 -2.13 -9.85
CA HIS A 113 2.15 -3.32 -10.53
C HIS A 113 3.34 -2.99 -11.44
N GLU A 114 3.24 -1.93 -12.24
CA GLU A 114 4.32 -1.44 -13.12
C GLU A 114 5.52 -0.95 -12.30
N GLU A 115 5.28 -0.14 -11.27
CA GLU A 115 6.33 0.39 -10.42
C GLU A 115 7.02 -0.70 -9.60
N PHE A 116 6.28 -1.70 -9.14
CA PHE A 116 6.84 -2.87 -8.45
C PHE A 116 7.83 -3.63 -9.34
N GLN A 117 7.48 -3.87 -10.60
CA GLN A 117 8.40 -4.50 -11.57
C GLN A 117 9.68 -3.67 -11.72
N HIS A 118 9.54 -2.36 -11.91
CA HIS A 118 10.67 -1.47 -12.11
C HIS A 118 11.62 -1.48 -10.90
N VAL A 119 11.08 -1.29 -9.70
CA VAL A 119 11.86 -1.29 -8.45
C VAL A 119 12.50 -2.65 -8.21
N TRP A 120 11.77 -3.75 -8.46
CA TRP A 120 12.31 -5.11 -8.33
C TRP A 120 13.54 -5.31 -9.21
N LEU A 121 13.43 -5.00 -10.50
CA LEU A 121 14.50 -5.22 -11.48
C LEU A 121 15.72 -4.31 -11.26
N ALA A 122 15.54 -3.17 -10.62
CA ALA A 122 16.64 -2.28 -10.22
C ALA A 122 17.49 -2.84 -9.06
N ARG A 123 16.93 -3.75 -8.26
CA ARG A 123 17.58 -4.31 -7.05
C ARG A 123 17.88 -5.80 -7.13
N ASN A 124 17.07 -6.54 -7.86
CA ASN A 124 17.04 -8.00 -7.83
C ASN A 124 17.18 -8.58 -9.22
N ARG A 125 17.52 -9.87 -9.27
CA ARG A 125 17.44 -10.65 -10.50
C ARG A 125 15.97 -10.87 -10.92
N PRO A 126 15.69 -11.13 -12.20
CA PRO A 126 14.33 -11.38 -12.69
C PRO A 126 13.60 -12.55 -12.02
N GLY A 127 14.34 -13.54 -11.50
CA GLY A 127 13.76 -14.68 -10.80
C GLY A 127 12.94 -14.26 -9.57
N GLY A 128 11.76 -14.88 -9.39
CA GLY A 128 10.81 -14.58 -8.32
C GLY A 128 9.87 -13.40 -8.61
N LEU A 129 10.17 -12.54 -9.59
CA LEU A 129 9.28 -11.45 -9.98
C LEU A 129 7.92 -11.97 -10.48
N PRO A 130 7.83 -12.98 -11.38
CA PRO A 130 6.53 -13.50 -11.83
C PRO A 130 5.67 -14.02 -10.67
N ASP A 131 6.27 -14.72 -9.70
CA ASP A 131 5.54 -15.24 -8.54
C ASP A 131 5.02 -14.13 -7.64
N SER A 132 5.82 -13.07 -7.45
CA SER A 132 5.43 -11.89 -6.66
C SER A 132 4.29 -11.11 -7.33
N LEU A 133 4.37 -10.91 -8.64
CA LEU A 133 3.31 -10.27 -9.41
C LEU A 133 2.02 -11.10 -9.43
N ALA A 134 2.11 -12.42 -9.59
CA ALA A 134 0.97 -13.31 -9.54
C ALA A 134 0.23 -13.25 -8.19
N ARG A 135 0.95 -12.99 -7.08
CA ARG A 135 0.33 -12.77 -5.77
C ARG A 135 -0.42 -11.45 -5.72
N LEU A 136 0.15 -10.38 -6.27
CA LEU A 136 -0.53 -9.08 -6.37
C LEU A 136 -1.77 -9.20 -7.27
N ASP A 137 -1.68 -9.88 -8.40
CA ASP A 137 -2.78 -10.03 -9.37
C ASP A 137 -4.02 -10.72 -8.78
N LYS A 138 -3.87 -11.54 -7.73
CA LYS A 138 -5.02 -12.11 -7.02
C LYS A 138 -5.96 -11.04 -6.45
N SER A 139 -5.43 -9.88 -6.07
CA SER A 139 -6.26 -8.77 -5.56
C SER A 139 -7.03 -8.06 -6.66
N ARG A 140 -6.60 -8.15 -7.93
CA ARG A 140 -7.25 -7.51 -9.08
C ARG A 140 -8.68 -8.02 -9.29
N ALA A 141 -8.95 -9.29 -9.00
CA ALA A 141 -10.25 -9.90 -9.19
C ALA A 141 -11.39 -9.16 -8.46
N LEU A 142 -11.10 -8.57 -7.29
CA LEU A 142 -12.09 -7.80 -6.54
C LEU A 142 -12.59 -6.58 -7.34
N TYR A 143 -11.69 -5.90 -8.06
CA TYR A 143 -12.04 -4.69 -8.80
C TYR A 143 -12.81 -4.98 -10.08
N LEU A 144 -12.60 -6.15 -10.67
CA LEU A 144 -13.28 -6.58 -11.90
C LEU A 144 -14.68 -7.11 -11.61
N ASN A 145 -14.90 -7.73 -10.46
CA ASN A 145 -16.17 -8.35 -10.08
C ASN A 145 -17.11 -7.38 -9.35
N GLY A 146 -16.62 -6.25 -8.87
CA GLY A 146 -17.40 -5.22 -8.16
C GLY A 146 -18.16 -4.25 -9.09
N SER A 147 -18.25 -4.53 -10.38
CA SER A 147 -18.94 -3.71 -11.39
C SER A 147 -20.34 -4.24 -11.74
N THR A 148 -20.99 -4.98 -10.80
CA THR A 148 -22.38 -5.43 -10.95
C THR A 148 -23.27 -4.83 -9.87
#